data_e22635b68b0bac0f58b2e92d58af6442
#
_entry.id   e22635b68b0bac0f58b2e92d58af6442
#
_cell.length_a   1.000
_cell.length_b   1.000
_cell.length_c   1.000
_cell.angle_alpha   90.00
_cell.angle_beta   90.00
_cell.angle_gamma   90.00
#
_symmetry.space_group_name_H-M   'P 1'
#
loop_
_entity.id
_entity.type
_entity.pdbx_description
1 polymer ?
#
loop_
_entity_poly.entity_id
_entity_poly.type
_entity_poly.pdbx_seq_one_letter_code
_entity_poly.pdbx_strand_id
1 'polypeptide(L)'
;QEELADRAELSKGFISQVENNLTSPSIATLTDILQCLGTDLKDFFNDMKDEQIVFSKEDYFEKNDSELKNYLQWIIPNAQKNTMEPILLTLEQGGSTYPDNPHEGEEFGYVLKGSVEIHIGGKIYKAKKGESFYYEAKYNHHIESKKGATIIWVSSPPSF
;
A
#
# COMPACT_ATOMS: atom_id res chain seq x y z
N GLN A 1 18.42 32.78 8.46
CA GLN A 1 19.29 31.66 8.10
C GLN A 1 20.50 31.54 9.01
N GLU A 2 21.22 32.64 9.28
CA GLU A 2 22.46 32.65 10.07
C GLU A 2 22.19 32.23 11.53
N GLU A 3 21.18 32.83 12.17
CA GLU A 3 20.78 32.50 13.53
C GLU A 3 20.33 31.01 13.65
N LEU A 4 19.59 30.49 12.68
CA LEU A 4 19.15 29.09 12.67
C LEU A 4 20.36 28.17 12.47
N ALA A 5 21.27 28.50 11.58
CA ALA A 5 22.49 27.75 11.33
C ALA A 5 23.36 27.65 12.60
N ASP A 6 23.57 28.78 13.27
CA ASP A 6 24.35 28.82 14.53
C ASP A 6 23.69 27.97 15.63
N ARG A 7 22.36 28.05 15.78
CA ARG A 7 21.63 27.28 16.82
C ARG A 7 21.58 25.79 16.54
N ALA A 8 21.54 25.40 15.28
CA ALA A 8 21.50 24.00 14.84
C ALA A 8 22.90 23.42 14.58
N GLU A 9 23.97 24.16 14.87
CA GLU A 9 25.39 23.78 14.62
C GLU A 9 25.64 23.43 13.13
N LEU A 10 24.97 24.12 12.21
CA LEU A 10 25.06 23.93 10.77
C LEU A 10 25.67 25.17 10.09
N SER A 11 26.10 25.03 8.84
CA SER A 11 26.54 26.19 8.06
C SER A 11 25.33 26.94 7.46
N LYS A 12 25.45 28.27 7.36
CA LYS A 12 24.45 29.11 6.65
C LYS A 12 24.23 28.64 5.21
N GLY A 13 25.29 28.17 4.55
CA GLY A 13 25.21 27.63 3.19
C GLY A 13 24.36 26.35 3.11
N PHE A 14 24.43 25.47 4.10
CA PHE A 14 23.60 24.28 4.17
C PHE A 14 22.11 24.63 4.37
N ILE A 15 21.80 25.53 5.32
CA ILE A 15 20.43 26.00 5.52
C ILE A 15 19.88 26.62 4.23
N SER A 16 20.66 27.46 3.55
CA SER A 16 20.27 28.05 2.27
C SER A 16 20.00 26.98 1.19
N GLN A 17 20.79 25.92 1.12
CA GLN A 17 20.57 24.82 0.17
C GLN A 17 19.30 24.03 0.49
N VAL A 18 19.00 23.78 1.76
CA VAL A 18 17.76 23.11 2.18
C VAL A 18 16.54 23.94 1.82
N GLU A 19 16.53 25.23 2.13
CA GLU A 19 15.42 26.13 1.82
C GLU A 19 15.15 26.28 0.30
N ASN A 20 16.20 26.17 -0.51
CA ASN A 20 16.09 26.23 -1.97
C ASN A 20 15.88 24.85 -2.63
N ASN A 21 15.63 23.79 -1.85
CA ASN A 21 15.47 22.41 -2.34
C ASN A 21 16.68 21.88 -3.13
N LEU A 22 17.87 22.37 -2.86
CA LEU A 22 19.11 21.92 -3.49
C LEU A 22 19.77 20.74 -2.76
N THR A 23 19.37 20.52 -1.51
CA THR A 23 19.80 19.36 -0.70
C THR A 23 18.70 18.97 0.28
N SER A 24 18.73 17.72 0.72
CA SER A 24 17.82 17.22 1.76
C SER A 24 18.59 16.94 3.04
N PRO A 25 18.13 17.40 4.20
CA PRO A 25 18.75 17.06 5.48
C PRO A 25 18.57 15.57 5.80
N SER A 26 19.50 14.99 6.56
CA SER A 26 19.24 13.71 7.23
C SER A 26 18.11 13.87 8.27
N ILE A 27 17.50 12.75 8.71
CA ILE A 27 16.50 12.81 9.80
C ILE A 27 17.07 13.42 11.07
N ALA A 28 18.31 13.09 11.43
CA ALA A 28 18.98 13.68 12.58
C ALA A 28 19.10 15.20 12.41
N THR A 29 19.65 15.66 11.30
CA THR A 29 19.79 17.08 10.99
C THR A 29 18.44 17.81 10.95
N LEU A 30 17.40 17.18 10.40
CA LEU A 30 16.05 17.74 10.41
C LEU A 30 15.51 17.88 11.83
N THR A 31 15.74 16.88 12.69
CA THR A 31 15.35 16.93 14.11
C THR A 31 16.02 18.11 14.82
N ASP A 32 17.33 18.32 14.62
CA ASP A 32 18.07 19.43 15.22
C ASP A 32 17.52 20.79 14.75
N ILE A 33 17.25 20.93 13.46
CA ILE A 33 16.62 22.13 12.90
C ILE A 33 15.23 22.38 13.53
N LEU A 34 14.39 21.35 13.62
CA LEU A 34 13.04 21.47 14.17
C LEU A 34 13.05 21.82 15.65
N GLN A 35 13.95 21.26 16.44
CA GLN A 35 14.14 21.63 17.85
C GLN A 35 14.53 23.10 18.00
N CYS A 36 15.43 23.61 17.15
CA CYS A 36 15.77 25.02 17.14
C CYS A 36 14.58 25.95 16.78
N LEU A 37 13.64 25.44 15.99
CA LEU A 37 12.38 26.11 15.64
C LEU A 37 11.27 25.93 16.65
N GLY A 38 11.46 25.13 17.72
CA GLY A 38 10.49 24.90 18.78
C GLY A 38 9.38 23.92 18.40
N THR A 39 9.65 23.01 17.44
CA THR A 39 8.73 21.96 16.99
C THR A 39 9.44 20.60 16.93
N ASP A 40 8.75 19.54 16.59
CA ASP A 40 9.29 18.19 16.45
C ASP A 40 8.85 17.54 15.12
N LEU A 41 9.41 16.36 14.83
CA LEU A 41 9.09 15.62 13.60
C LEU A 41 7.61 15.26 13.51
N LYS A 42 6.97 14.96 14.65
CA LYS A 42 5.55 14.61 14.66
C LYS A 42 4.69 15.79 14.23
N ASP A 43 4.94 16.96 14.85
CA ASP A 43 4.18 18.17 14.53
C ASP A 43 4.51 18.66 13.11
N PHE A 44 5.78 18.61 12.70
CA PHE A 44 6.19 18.98 11.35
C PHE A 44 5.50 18.15 10.24
N PHE A 45 5.33 16.84 10.46
CA PHE A 45 4.62 15.98 9.49
C PHE A 45 3.11 15.93 9.72
N ASN A 46 2.61 16.30 10.90
CA ASN A 46 1.18 16.32 11.21
C ASN A 46 0.44 17.46 10.49
N ASP A 47 1.10 18.61 10.31
CA ASP A 47 0.54 19.74 9.55
C ASP A 47 0.36 19.43 8.05
N MET A 48 0.76 18.25 7.59
CA MET A 48 0.79 17.94 6.16
C MET A 48 -0.38 17.13 5.62
N LYS A 49 -1.42 16.77 6.41
CA LYS A 49 -2.58 16.11 5.75
C LYS A 49 -3.87 16.22 6.55
N ASP A 50 -4.84 16.91 5.97
CA ASP A 50 -6.22 16.42 6.01
C ASP A 50 -6.19 14.95 5.59
N GLU A 51 -6.76 14.07 6.39
CA GLU A 51 -6.80 12.63 6.10
C GLU A 51 -7.52 12.42 4.76
N GLN A 52 -6.79 11.95 3.75
CA GLN A 52 -7.38 11.70 2.44
C GLN A 52 -8.38 10.54 2.56
N ILE A 53 -9.65 10.83 2.31
CA ILE A 53 -10.75 9.85 2.42
C ILE A 53 -11.13 9.29 1.05
N VAL A 54 -10.98 10.09 0.00
CA VAL A 54 -11.32 9.71 -1.37
C VAL A 54 -10.04 9.58 -2.20
N PHE A 55 -9.88 8.43 -2.84
CA PHE A 55 -8.73 8.11 -3.68
C PHE A 55 -9.18 7.95 -5.12
N SER A 56 -8.45 8.55 -6.05
CA SER A 56 -8.66 8.46 -7.49
C SER A 56 -7.61 7.51 -8.12
N LYS A 57 -7.71 7.29 -9.41
CA LYS A 57 -6.75 6.43 -10.12
C LYS A 57 -5.31 6.95 -10.09
N GLU A 58 -5.15 8.27 -10.01
CA GLU A 58 -3.84 8.92 -9.93
C GLU A 58 -3.13 8.63 -8.60
N ASP A 59 -3.90 8.24 -7.57
CA ASP A 59 -3.36 7.90 -6.25
C ASP A 59 -2.91 6.42 -6.16
N TYR A 60 -3.36 5.56 -7.09
CA TYR A 60 -3.15 4.12 -6.99
C TYR A 60 -1.69 3.73 -7.18
N PHE A 61 -1.24 2.79 -6.38
CA PHE A 61 -0.01 2.08 -6.67
C PHE A 61 -0.34 0.83 -7.51
N GLU A 62 0.49 0.55 -8.51
CA GLU A 62 0.20 -0.49 -9.49
C GLU A 62 1.41 -1.41 -9.69
N LYS A 63 1.14 -2.71 -9.86
CA LYS A 63 2.14 -3.73 -10.18
C LYS A 63 1.60 -4.67 -11.25
N ASN A 64 2.37 -4.84 -12.32
CA ASN A 64 2.08 -5.82 -13.35
C ASN A 64 3.06 -7.00 -13.24
N ASP A 65 2.53 -8.21 -13.17
CA ASP A 65 3.30 -9.46 -13.21
C ASP A 65 2.95 -10.24 -14.47
N SER A 66 3.85 -10.20 -15.45
CA SER A 66 3.64 -10.85 -16.75
C SER A 66 3.79 -12.37 -16.69
N GLU A 67 4.49 -12.92 -15.69
CA GLU A 67 4.66 -14.37 -15.53
C GLU A 67 3.39 -14.98 -14.95
N LEU A 68 2.84 -14.35 -13.91
CA LEU A 68 1.57 -14.74 -13.30
C LEU A 68 0.36 -14.21 -14.05
N LYS A 69 0.55 -13.35 -15.04
CA LYS A 69 -0.53 -12.72 -15.83
C LYS A 69 -1.54 -12.02 -14.95
N ASN A 70 -1.06 -11.26 -13.99
CA ASN A 70 -1.90 -10.48 -13.10
C ASN A 70 -1.48 -9.01 -13.07
N TYR A 71 -2.45 -8.18 -12.72
CA TYR A 71 -2.29 -6.76 -12.52
C TYR A 71 -2.97 -6.36 -11.21
N LEU A 72 -2.15 -5.92 -10.25
CA LEU A 72 -2.59 -5.46 -8.94
C LEU A 72 -2.60 -3.94 -8.89
N GLN A 73 -3.65 -3.40 -8.30
CA GLN A 73 -3.78 -1.98 -8.01
C GLN A 73 -4.12 -1.81 -6.51
N TRP A 74 -3.24 -1.18 -5.75
CA TRP A 74 -3.53 -0.76 -4.38
C TRP A 74 -4.36 0.49 -4.44
N ILE A 75 -5.70 0.32 -4.32
CA ILE A 75 -6.68 1.41 -4.48
C ILE A 75 -6.76 2.33 -3.26
N ILE A 76 -6.18 1.90 -2.13
CA ILE A 76 -5.90 2.70 -0.95
C ILE A 76 -4.40 2.64 -0.69
N PRO A 77 -3.61 3.59 -1.20
CA PRO A 77 -2.15 3.62 -0.98
C PRO A 77 -1.83 3.70 0.52
N ASN A 78 -0.75 3.04 0.92
CA ASN A 78 -0.29 3.00 2.32
C ASN A 78 -1.31 2.39 3.29
N ALA A 79 -2.10 1.43 2.84
CA ALA A 79 -3.10 0.75 3.64
C ALA A 79 -2.51 0.00 4.86
N GLN A 80 -1.18 -0.22 4.93
CA GLN A 80 -0.50 -0.79 6.11
C GLN A 80 -0.75 -0.01 7.41
N LYS A 81 -1.22 1.24 7.32
CA LYS A 81 -1.65 2.04 8.47
C LYS A 81 -3.07 1.72 8.94
N ASN A 82 -3.85 1.04 8.10
CA ASN A 82 -5.25 0.75 8.31
C ASN A 82 -5.44 -0.66 8.86
N THR A 83 -6.66 -1.02 9.21
CA THR A 83 -7.02 -2.37 9.63
C THR A 83 -7.30 -3.31 8.46
N MET A 84 -7.48 -2.78 7.25
CA MET A 84 -7.73 -3.54 6.03
C MET A 84 -6.99 -2.94 4.84
N GLU A 85 -6.65 -3.77 3.88
CA GLU A 85 -5.97 -3.42 2.64
C GLU A 85 -6.79 -3.89 1.45
N PRO A 86 -7.59 -3.03 0.81
CA PRO A 86 -8.31 -3.36 -0.41
C PRO A 86 -7.42 -3.18 -1.63
N ILE A 87 -7.42 -4.19 -2.50
CA ILE A 87 -6.81 -4.14 -3.82
C ILE A 87 -7.81 -4.43 -4.93
N LEU A 88 -7.53 -3.94 -6.12
CA LEU A 88 -8.19 -4.37 -7.34
C LEU A 88 -7.23 -5.31 -8.09
N LEU A 89 -7.60 -6.58 -8.18
CA LEU A 89 -6.84 -7.60 -8.88
C LEU A 89 -7.49 -7.91 -10.22
N THR A 90 -6.73 -7.78 -11.29
CA THR A 90 -7.12 -8.23 -12.63
C THR A 90 -6.25 -9.42 -13.02
N LEU A 91 -6.88 -10.54 -13.33
CA LEU A 91 -6.26 -11.75 -13.85
C LEU A 91 -6.56 -11.85 -15.34
N GLU A 92 -5.54 -12.04 -16.17
CA GLU A 92 -5.71 -12.40 -17.56
C GLU A 92 -6.14 -13.87 -17.70
N GLN A 93 -6.34 -14.35 -18.92
CA GLN A 93 -6.65 -15.75 -19.15
C GLN A 93 -5.46 -16.64 -18.69
N GLY A 94 -5.76 -17.54 -17.75
CA GLY A 94 -4.76 -18.40 -17.12
C GLY A 94 -3.88 -17.68 -16.10
N GLY A 95 -4.28 -16.48 -15.67
CA GLY A 95 -3.58 -15.72 -14.64
C GLY A 95 -3.86 -16.20 -13.24
N SER A 96 -2.91 -15.96 -12.34
CA SER A 96 -2.98 -16.36 -10.92
C SER A 96 -2.29 -15.34 -10.02
N THR A 97 -2.51 -15.48 -8.72
CA THR A 97 -1.65 -14.87 -7.69
C THR A 97 -0.54 -15.83 -7.29
N TYR A 98 0.48 -15.34 -6.59
CA TYR A 98 1.43 -16.21 -5.89
C TYR A 98 0.67 -17.01 -4.82
N PRO A 99 1.13 -18.25 -4.52
CA PRO A 99 0.65 -18.96 -3.35
C PRO A 99 1.11 -18.26 -2.07
N ASP A 100 0.16 -17.76 -1.30
CA ASP A 100 0.43 -17.16 -0.01
C ASP A 100 0.52 -18.21 1.08
N ASN A 101 1.46 -18.00 2.00
CA ASN A 101 1.58 -18.82 3.20
C ASN A 101 0.46 -18.49 4.19
N PRO A 102 0.14 -19.41 5.12
CA PRO A 102 -0.77 -19.11 6.20
C PRO A 102 -0.33 -17.88 6.99
N HIS A 103 -1.27 -17.00 7.28
CA HIS A 103 -1.04 -15.80 8.10
C HIS A 103 -2.26 -15.53 8.99
N GLU A 104 -2.08 -14.67 9.99
CA GLU A 104 -3.18 -14.19 10.80
C GLU A 104 -4.07 -13.26 9.97
N GLY A 105 -5.37 -13.36 10.18
CA GLY A 105 -6.33 -12.47 9.56
C GLY A 105 -7.35 -13.17 8.67
N GLU A 106 -8.08 -12.34 7.98
CA GLU A 106 -9.24 -12.72 7.19
C GLU A 106 -9.15 -12.04 5.81
N GLU A 107 -9.67 -12.73 4.81
CA GLU A 107 -9.72 -12.20 3.45
C GLU A 107 -11.13 -12.25 2.89
N PHE A 108 -11.49 -11.17 2.23
CA PHE A 108 -12.76 -11.01 1.52
C PHE A 108 -12.50 -10.69 0.06
N GLY A 109 -13.27 -11.29 -0.85
CA GLY A 109 -13.25 -10.90 -2.25
C GLY A 109 -14.64 -10.79 -2.86
N TYR A 110 -14.75 -9.91 -3.86
CA TYR A 110 -15.96 -9.73 -4.68
C TYR A 110 -15.60 -9.71 -6.16
N VAL A 111 -16.26 -10.58 -6.94
CA VAL A 111 -15.98 -10.74 -8.37
C VAL A 111 -16.75 -9.70 -9.19
N LEU A 112 -16.03 -8.71 -9.72
CA LEU A 112 -16.57 -7.66 -10.59
C LEU A 112 -16.79 -8.14 -12.02
N LYS A 113 -15.87 -9.00 -12.52
CA LYS A 113 -15.90 -9.52 -13.89
C LYS A 113 -15.28 -10.92 -13.94
N GLY A 114 -15.83 -11.78 -14.81
CA GLY A 114 -15.30 -13.13 -15.04
C GLY A 114 -15.62 -14.11 -13.92
N SER A 115 -14.70 -15.01 -13.65
CA SER A 115 -14.79 -16.04 -12.61
C SER A 115 -13.42 -16.43 -12.10
N VAL A 116 -13.35 -16.79 -10.83
CA VAL A 116 -12.10 -17.22 -10.17
C VAL A 116 -12.24 -18.59 -9.53
N GLU A 117 -11.14 -19.27 -9.41
CA GLU A 117 -10.95 -20.45 -8.57
C GLU A 117 -10.08 -20.05 -7.38
N ILE A 118 -10.61 -20.18 -6.17
CA ILE A 118 -9.94 -19.84 -4.92
C ILE A 118 -9.42 -21.16 -4.32
N HIS A 119 -8.12 -21.28 -4.21
CA HIS A 119 -7.44 -22.45 -3.66
C HIS A 119 -7.11 -22.22 -2.19
N ILE A 120 -7.59 -23.06 -1.29
CA ILE A 120 -7.36 -22.95 0.17
C ILE A 120 -7.08 -24.34 0.73
N GLY A 121 -5.86 -24.58 1.21
CA GLY A 121 -5.48 -25.83 1.88
C GLY A 121 -5.80 -27.10 1.08
N GLY A 122 -5.63 -27.06 -0.25
CA GLY A 122 -5.91 -28.18 -1.15
C GLY A 122 -7.36 -28.32 -1.60
N LYS A 123 -8.26 -27.42 -1.17
CA LYS A 123 -9.64 -27.32 -1.68
C LYS A 123 -9.75 -26.19 -2.68
N ILE A 124 -10.66 -26.34 -3.65
CA ILE A 124 -10.93 -25.37 -4.69
C ILE A 124 -12.37 -24.90 -4.57
N TYR A 125 -12.53 -23.60 -4.43
CA TYR A 125 -13.83 -22.94 -4.44
C TYR A 125 -13.97 -22.08 -5.70
N LYS A 126 -15.18 -21.89 -6.20
CA LYS A 126 -15.41 -21.11 -7.42
C LYS A 126 -16.34 -19.96 -7.14
N ALA A 127 -15.99 -18.80 -7.64
CA ALA A 127 -16.85 -17.63 -7.61
C ALA A 127 -16.89 -16.98 -8.99
N LYS A 128 -18.06 -16.46 -9.39
CA LYS A 128 -18.30 -15.77 -10.65
C LYS A 128 -18.79 -14.34 -10.39
N LYS A 129 -18.88 -13.56 -11.45
CA LYS A 129 -19.36 -12.18 -11.40
C LYS A 129 -20.60 -12.04 -10.50
N GLY A 130 -20.54 -11.12 -9.53
CA GLY A 130 -21.59 -10.81 -8.56
C GLY A 130 -21.56 -11.69 -7.31
N GLU A 131 -20.64 -12.64 -7.22
CA GLU A 131 -20.46 -13.47 -6.04
C GLU A 131 -19.27 -12.98 -5.20
N SER A 132 -19.32 -13.26 -3.91
CA SER A 132 -18.27 -12.96 -2.94
C SER A 132 -17.72 -14.23 -2.31
N PHE A 133 -16.51 -14.14 -1.78
CA PHE A 133 -15.88 -15.16 -0.97
C PHE A 133 -15.26 -14.54 0.28
N TYR A 134 -15.10 -15.36 1.32
CA TYR A 134 -14.51 -14.97 2.59
C TYR A 134 -13.88 -16.19 3.22
N TYR A 135 -12.70 -16.03 3.82
CA TYR A 135 -12.02 -17.07 4.57
C TYR A 135 -11.03 -16.49 5.59
N GLU A 136 -10.73 -17.28 6.63
CA GLU A 136 -9.58 -17.04 7.49
C GLU A 136 -8.32 -17.60 6.80
N ALA A 137 -7.23 -16.82 6.76
CA ALA A 137 -5.99 -17.15 6.03
C ALA A 137 -5.12 -18.23 6.74
N LYS A 138 -5.75 -19.25 7.33
CA LYS A 138 -5.09 -20.31 8.12
C LYS A 138 -4.35 -21.36 7.28
N TYR A 139 -4.53 -21.36 5.96
CA TYR A 139 -3.95 -22.34 5.05
C TYR A 139 -3.29 -21.62 3.88
N ASN A 140 -2.34 -22.30 3.21
CA ASN A 140 -1.84 -21.79 1.93
C ASN A 140 -2.99 -21.52 0.99
N HIS A 141 -2.98 -20.40 0.32
CA HIS A 141 -4.05 -19.98 -0.57
C HIS A 141 -3.54 -19.18 -1.76
N HIS A 142 -4.29 -19.20 -2.84
CA HIS A 142 -4.08 -18.36 -4.03
C HIS A 142 -5.36 -18.30 -4.84
N ILE A 143 -5.40 -17.38 -5.77
CA ILE A 143 -6.53 -17.18 -6.69
C ILE A 143 -6.05 -17.35 -8.12
N GLU A 144 -6.82 -18.07 -8.94
CA GLU A 144 -6.55 -18.20 -10.37
C GLU A 144 -7.82 -17.95 -11.21
N SER A 145 -7.63 -17.62 -12.48
CA SER A 145 -8.74 -17.50 -13.44
C SER A 145 -8.40 -18.12 -14.78
N LYS A 146 -9.22 -19.10 -15.21
CA LYS A 146 -9.05 -19.76 -16.52
C LYS A 146 -9.43 -18.87 -17.71
N LYS A 147 -10.31 -17.89 -17.50
CA LYS A 147 -10.86 -17.05 -18.60
C LYS A 147 -10.59 -15.56 -18.41
N GLY A 148 -9.91 -15.19 -17.33
CA GLY A 148 -9.73 -13.82 -16.88
C GLY A 148 -10.84 -13.37 -15.93
N ALA A 149 -10.44 -12.54 -14.97
CA ALA A 149 -11.34 -11.99 -13.94
C ALA A 149 -10.84 -10.65 -13.43
N THR A 150 -11.75 -9.88 -12.86
CA THR A 150 -11.43 -8.70 -12.05
C THR A 150 -12.16 -8.80 -10.73
N ILE A 151 -11.45 -8.66 -9.62
CA ILE A 151 -12.00 -8.77 -8.26
C ILE A 151 -11.55 -7.61 -7.40
N ILE A 152 -12.39 -7.18 -6.48
CA ILE A 152 -11.93 -6.47 -5.29
C ILE A 152 -11.53 -7.54 -4.29
N TRP A 153 -10.31 -7.44 -3.75
CA TRP A 153 -9.79 -8.36 -2.74
C TRP A 153 -9.28 -7.56 -1.55
N VAL A 154 -9.64 -7.97 -0.36
CA VAL A 154 -9.37 -7.23 0.88
C VAL A 154 -8.75 -8.18 1.87
N SER A 155 -7.60 -7.81 2.40
CA SER A 155 -6.97 -8.48 3.55
C SER A 155 -7.15 -7.65 4.82
N SER A 156 -7.36 -8.29 5.94
CA SER A 156 -7.41 -7.68 7.28
C SER A 156 -6.76 -8.61 8.31
N PRO A 157 -5.59 -8.25 8.89
CA PRO A 157 -4.82 -7.02 8.63
C PRO A 157 -4.20 -6.98 7.22
N PRO A 158 -3.61 -5.85 6.80
CA PRO A 158 -2.88 -5.71 5.54
C PRO A 158 -1.81 -6.78 5.35
N SER A 159 -1.79 -7.41 4.16
CA SER A 159 -0.85 -8.52 3.85
C SER A 159 -0.40 -8.59 2.38
N PHE A 160 -0.89 -7.70 1.51
CA PHE A 160 -0.53 -7.65 0.09
C PHE A 160 0.75 -6.89 -0.25
#